data_8707b8f7f86a01e5df7a12a477670b2f
#
_entry.id   8707b8f7f86a01e5df7a12a477670b2f
#
_cell.length_a   1.000
_cell.length_b   1.000
_cell.length_c   1.000
_cell.angle_alpha   90.00
_cell.angle_beta   90.00
_cell.angle_gamma   90.00
#
_symmetry.space_group_name_H-M   'P 1'
#
loop_
_entity.id
_entity.type
_entity.pdbx_description
1 polymer ?
#
loop_
_entity_poly.entity_id
_entity_poly.type
_entity_poly.pdbx_seq_one_letter_code
_entity_poly.pdbx_strand_id
1 'polypeptide(L)' 'MARETDKSRRYLRWAAANEGRAARAYNEEVKTLFLRIAAQYRDLAEQIDDPQQWRAKRRGR' A
#
# COMPACT_ATOMS: atom_id res chain seq x y z
N MET A 1 1.47 14.82 -14.01
CA MET A 1 1.73 13.50 -14.30
C MET A 1 2.26 12.73 -13.15
N ALA A 2 1.63 11.71 -12.81
CA ALA A 2 2.08 10.93 -11.69
C ALA A 2 3.35 10.19 -12.07
N ARG A 3 4.27 10.20 -11.17
CA ARG A 3 5.46 9.50 -11.40
C ARG A 3 5.63 8.48 -10.40
N GLU A 4 5.65 7.26 -10.74
CA GLU A 4 5.91 6.19 -9.81
C GLU A 4 7.39 6.12 -9.57
N THR A 5 7.80 6.25 -8.36
CA THR A 5 9.18 6.08 -8.00
C THR A 5 9.45 4.59 -7.87
N ASP A 6 10.72 4.23 -7.81
CA ASP A 6 11.09 2.85 -7.59
C ASP A 6 10.54 2.34 -6.28
N LYS A 7 10.52 3.18 -5.29
CA LYS A 7 10.02 2.82 -4.00
C LYS A 7 8.53 2.53 -4.04
N SER A 8 7.76 3.41 -4.68
CA SER A 8 6.33 3.20 -4.73
C SER A 8 5.99 1.97 -5.54
N ARG A 9 6.73 1.71 -6.60
CA ARG A 9 6.52 0.49 -7.38
C ARG A 9 6.75 -0.73 -6.54
N ARG A 10 7.77 -0.69 -5.70
CA ARG A 10 8.08 -1.79 -4.83
C ARG A 10 6.94 -2.03 -3.86
N TYR A 11 6.43 -0.96 -3.27
CA TYR A 11 5.30 -1.10 -2.36
C TYR A 11 4.07 -1.66 -3.04
N LEU A 12 3.80 -1.19 -4.25
CA LEU A 12 2.65 -1.70 -4.98
C LEU A 12 2.80 -3.18 -5.32
N ARG A 13 4.02 -3.58 -5.60
CA ARG A 13 4.30 -4.97 -5.89
C ARG A 13 4.08 -5.83 -4.64
N TRP A 14 4.50 -5.34 -3.51
CA TRP A 14 4.27 -6.06 -2.27
C TRP A 14 2.80 -6.12 -1.93
N ALA A 15 2.07 -5.04 -2.23
CA ALA A 15 0.64 -5.06 -2.00
C ALA A 15 -0.02 -6.13 -2.87
N ALA A 16 0.37 -6.20 -4.12
CA ALA A 16 -0.19 -7.20 -5.01
C ALA A 16 0.15 -8.61 -4.56
N ALA A 17 1.37 -8.79 -4.07
CA ALA A 17 1.77 -10.09 -3.58
C ALA A 17 0.93 -10.51 -2.38
N ASN A 18 0.65 -9.58 -1.50
CA ASN A 18 -0.16 -9.90 -0.34
C ASN A 18 -1.61 -10.16 -0.72
N GLU A 19 -2.10 -9.46 -1.72
CA GLU A 19 -3.43 -9.73 -2.21
C GLU A 19 -3.51 -11.14 -2.78
N GLY A 20 -2.47 -11.54 -3.47
CA GLY A 20 -2.42 -12.89 -3.99
C GLY A 20 -2.43 -13.94 -2.89
N ARG A 21 -1.72 -13.66 -1.83
CA ARG A 21 -1.71 -14.56 -0.70
C ARG A 21 -3.06 -14.62 -0.02
N ALA A 22 -3.74 -13.47 0.05
CA ALA A 22 -5.06 -13.43 0.63
C ALA A 22 -6.02 -14.29 -0.17
N ALA A 23 -5.89 -14.24 -1.48
CA ALA A 23 -6.77 -15.02 -2.34
C ALA A 23 -6.58 -16.52 -2.14
N ARG A 24 -5.38 -16.91 -1.74
CA ARG A 24 -5.10 -18.33 -1.52
C ARG A 24 -5.33 -18.78 -0.10
N ALA A 25 -5.55 -17.84 0.78
CA ALA A 25 -5.73 -18.19 2.18
C ALA A 25 -7.05 -18.91 2.35
N TYR A 26 -7.02 -19.98 3.11
CA TYR A 26 -8.25 -20.71 3.39
C TYR A 26 -8.84 -20.33 4.74
N ASN A 27 -8.19 -19.44 5.43
CA ASN A 27 -8.64 -18.99 6.73
C ASN A 27 -9.03 -17.52 6.62
N GLU A 28 -10.22 -17.18 7.09
CA GLU A 28 -10.71 -15.81 6.97
C GLU A 28 -9.83 -14.82 7.72
N GLU A 29 -9.35 -15.21 8.85
CA GLU A 29 -8.49 -14.32 9.62
C GLU A 29 -7.20 -14.02 8.89
N VAL A 30 -6.61 -15.03 8.31
CA VAL A 30 -5.39 -14.86 7.57
C VAL A 30 -5.64 -14.03 6.33
N LYS A 31 -6.75 -14.26 5.67
CA LYS A 31 -7.10 -13.50 4.50
C LYS A 31 -7.23 -12.02 4.83
N THR A 32 -7.94 -11.73 5.90
CA THR A 32 -8.13 -10.35 6.33
C THR A 32 -6.80 -9.69 6.65
N LEU A 33 -5.92 -10.43 7.29
CA LEU A 33 -4.61 -9.91 7.64
C LEU A 33 -3.83 -9.51 6.41
N PHE A 34 -3.78 -10.39 5.41
CA PHE A 34 -3.03 -10.07 4.20
C PHE A 34 -3.65 -8.91 3.43
N LEU A 35 -4.97 -8.81 3.43
CA LEU A 35 -5.61 -7.69 2.77
C LEU A 35 -5.31 -6.37 3.47
N ARG A 36 -5.23 -6.42 4.77
CA ARG A 36 -4.90 -5.23 5.54
C ARG A 36 -3.48 -4.78 5.25
N ILE A 37 -2.56 -5.73 5.19
CA ILE A 37 -1.19 -5.40 4.88
C ILE A 37 -1.08 -4.82 3.48
N ALA A 38 -1.81 -5.38 2.53
CA ALA A 38 -1.80 -4.88 1.17
C ALA A 38 -2.30 -3.44 1.12
N ALA A 39 -3.34 -3.15 1.88
CA ALA A 39 -3.88 -1.80 1.91
C ALA A 39 -2.87 -0.82 2.47
N GLN A 40 -2.13 -1.24 3.47
CA GLN A 40 -1.10 -0.38 4.05
C GLN A 40 0.01 -0.09 3.04
N TYR A 41 0.40 -1.07 2.28
CA TYR A 41 1.43 -0.85 1.27
C TYR A 41 0.94 0.11 0.19
N ARG A 42 -0.32 0.00 -0.18
CA ARG A 42 -0.87 0.93 -1.16
C ARG A 42 -0.89 2.34 -0.64
N ASP A 43 -1.27 2.49 0.61
CA ASP A 43 -1.26 3.79 1.25
C ASP A 43 0.13 4.40 1.25
N LEU A 44 1.11 3.60 1.59
CA LEU A 44 2.48 4.07 1.62
C LEU A 44 2.94 4.50 0.23
N ALA A 45 2.57 3.73 -0.77
CA ALA A 45 2.95 4.05 -2.13
C ALA A 45 2.36 5.39 -2.55
N GLU A 46 1.11 5.62 -2.18
CA GLU A 46 0.47 6.86 -2.53
C GLU A 46 1.12 8.04 -1.85
N GLN A 47 1.47 7.87 -0.60
CA GLN A 47 2.10 8.94 0.14
C GLN A 47 3.44 9.32 -0.46
N ILE A 48 4.17 8.34 -0.93
CA ILE A 48 5.46 8.61 -1.52
C ILE A 48 5.32 9.38 -2.81
N ASP A 49 4.31 9.03 -3.60
CA ASP A 49 4.14 9.65 -4.90
C ASP A 49 3.43 10.99 -4.86
N ASP A 50 2.82 11.31 -3.75
CA ASP A 50 2.04 12.53 -3.65
C ASP A 50 2.64 13.49 -2.65
N PRO A 51 3.51 14.36 -3.08
CA PRO A 51 4.14 15.32 -2.15
C PRO A 51 3.15 16.25 -1.51
N GLN A 52 2.06 16.54 -2.17
CA GLN A 52 1.06 17.39 -1.62
C GLN A 52 0.39 16.78 -0.43
N GLN A 53 0.06 15.54 -0.55
CA GLN A 53 -0.55 14.80 0.53
C GLN A 53 0.39 14.72 1.72
N TRP A 54 1.64 14.55 1.43
CA TRP A 54 2.67 14.50 2.43
C TRP A 54 2.72 15.81 3.20
N ARG A 55 2.68 16.91 2.50
CA ARG A 55 2.69 18.21 3.10
C ARG A 55 1.47 18.46 3.94
N ALA A 56 0.33 18.09 3.44
CA ALA A 56 -0.91 18.27 4.15
C ALA A 56 -0.88 17.54 5.48
N LYS A 57 -0.35 16.35 5.47
CA LYS A 57 -0.26 15.59 6.68
C LYS A 57 0.62 16.24 7.70
N ARG A 58 1.72 16.74 7.27
CA ARG A 58 2.64 17.38 8.17
C ARG A 58 2.07 18.64 8.76
N ARG A 59 1.40 19.40 7.96
CA ARG A 59 0.85 20.61 8.43
C ARG A 59 -0.31 20.39 9.29
N GLY A 60 -1.04 19.40 9.01
CA GLY A 60 -2.26 19.16 9.71
C GLY A 60 -2.13 18.85 11.12
N ARG A 61 -1.07 18.85 11.71
CA ARG A 61 -0.96 18.52 13.03
C ARG A 61 -1.40 19.43 13.88
#